data_7d71edff2ac6d7ec725649041345b45d
#
_entry.id   7d71edff2ac6d7ec725649041345b45d
#
_cell.length_a   1.000
_cell.length_b   1.000
_cell.length_c   1.000
_cell.angle_alpha   90.00
_cell.angle_beta   90.00
_cell.angle_gamma   90.00
#
_symmetry.space_group_name_H-M   'P 1'
#
loop_
_entity.id
_entity.type
_entity.pdbx_description
1 polymer ?
#
loop_
_entity_poly.entity_id
_entity_poly.type
_entity_poly.pdbx_seq_one_letter_code
_entity_poly.pdbx_strand_id
1 'polypeptide(L)'
;VIKNGKKLVVKYMARKSKKAREMDEIKEKIKSSLIKQLRAKGAETAHFLDIIDDYMEFFDTKKALQEDIKERGVSYKTLSANGFEITKQNQSVKDMVAVEKQMLSILKELGLTTDEPTGNEVVDEDL
;
A
#
# COMPACT_ATOMS: atom_id res chain seq x y z
N VAL A 1 -37.67 -6.81 6.50
CA VAL A 1 -36.87 -5.63 6.69
C VAL A 1 -35.40 -5.99 6.76
N ILE A 2 -35.07 -7.00 7.59
CA ILE A 2 -33.67 -7.47 7.71
C ILE A 2 -33.17 -8.03 6.39
N LYS A 3 -34.03 -8.75 5.66
CA LYS A 3 -33.67 -9.28 4.35
C LYS A 3 -33.35 -8.17 3.35
N ASN A 4 -34.12 -7.08 3.40
CA ASN A 4 -33.88 -5.95 2.52
C ASN A 4 -32.56 -5.27 2.85
N GLY A 5 -32.22 -5.17 4.14
CA GLY A 5 -30.97 -4.62 4.55
C GLY A 5 -29.79 -5.42 4.04
N LYS A 6 -29.87 -6.75 4.14
CA LYS A 6 -28.82 -7.63 3.63
C LYS A 6 -28.68 -7.51 2.12
N LYS A 7 -29.79 -7.43 1.39
CA LYS A 7 -29.75 -7.26 -0.06
C LYS A 7 -29.07 -5.94 -0.45
N LEU A 8 -29.39 -4.87 0.29
CA LEU A 8 -28.78 -3.57 0.02
C LEU A 8 -27.27 -3.60 0.27
N VAL A 9 -26.84 -4.22 1.35
CA VAL A 9 -25.40 -4.32 1.66
C VAL A 9 -24.68 -5.11 0.58
N VAL A 10 -25.22 -6.27 0.19
CA VAL A 10 -24.60 -7.08 -0.85
C VAL A 10 -24.55 -6.32 -2.16
N LYS A 11 -25.65 -5.65 -2.52
CA LYS A 11 -25.70 -4.88 -3.75
C LYS A 11 -24.71 -3.73 -3.73
N TYR A 12 -24.57 -3.06 -2.59
CA TYR A 12 -23.62 -1.96 -2.44
C TYR A 12 -22.18 -2.46 -2.61
N MET A 13 -21.85 -3.58 -1.97
CA MET A 13 -20.51 -4.15 -2.09
C MET A 13 -20.21 -4.62 -3.51
N ALA A 14 -21.23 -5.12 -4.21
CA ALA A 14 -21.07 -5.56 -5.59
C ALA A 14 -20.82 -4.40 -6.55
N ARG A 15 -21.08 -3.17 -6.11
CA ARG A 15 -20.91 -1.98 -6.94
C ARG A 15 -19.57 -1.31 -6.73
N LYS A 16 -18.60 -2.05 -6.20
CA LYS A 16 -17.25 -1.53 -6.06
C LYS A 16 -16.77 -1.03 -7.42
N SER A 17 -16.15 0.13 -7.45
CA SER A 17 -15.73 0.74 -8.70
C SER A 17 -14.68 -0.12 -9.40
N LYS A 18 -14.57 0.07 -10.71
CA LYS A 18 -13.56 -0.63 -11.49
C LYS A 18 -12.17 -0.33 -10.94
N LYS A 19 -11.92 0.93 -10.59
CA LYS A 19 -10.63 1.34 -10.04
C LYS A 19 -10.33 0.62 -8.73
N ALA A 20 -11.33 0.49 -7.87
CA ALA A 20 -11.15 -0.19 -6.59
C ALA A 20 -10.88 -1.68 -6.80
N ARG A 21 -11.55 -2.30 -7.77
CA ARG A 21 -11.30 -3.71 -8.07
C ARG A 21 -9.90 -3.92 -8.63
N GLU A 22 -9.45 -3.02 -9.49
CA GLU A 22 -8.10 -3.10 -10.04
C GLU A 22 -7.06 -2.96 -8.94
N MET A 23 -7.31 -2.07 -7.98
CA MET A 23 -6.41 -1.88 -6.86
C MET A 23 -6.37 -3.12 -5.98
N ASP A 24 -7.53 -3.75 -5.74
CA ASP A 24 -7.58 -4.99 -4.97
C ASP A 24 -6.76 -6.09 -5.65
N GLU A 25 -6.81 -6.17 -6.98
CA GLU A 25 -6.03 -7.15 -7.71
C GLU A 25 -4.53 -6.90 -7.57
N ILE A 26 -4.13 -5.63 -7.62
CA ILE A 26 -2.73 -5.28 -7.43
C ILE A 26 -2.26 -5.67 -6.05
N LYS A 27 -3.07 -5.35 -5.02
CA LYS A 27 -2.74 -5.70 -3.65
C LYS A 27 -2.60 -7.20 -3.47
N GLU A 28 -3.51 -7.96 -4.07
CA GLU A 28 -3.46 -9.40 -3.96
C GLU A 28 -2.21 -9.97 -4.60
N LYS A 29 -1.82 -9.44 -5.75
CA LYS A 29 -0.59 -9.87 -6.42
C LYS A 29 0.64 -9.58 -5.58
N ILE A 30 0.70 -8.41 -4.97
CA ILE A 30 1.83 -8.03 -4.13
C ILE A 30 1.91 -8.96 -2.93
N LYS A 31 0.79 -9.16 -2.23
CA LYS A 31 0.75 -10.02 -1.07
C LYS A 31 1.15 -11.44 -1.41
N SER A 32 0.59 -11.98 -2.50
CA SER A 32 0.92 -13.33 -2.94
C SER A 32 2.39 -13.48 -3.28
N SER A 33 2.96 -12.47 -3.91
CA SER A 33 4.38 -12.48 -4.25
C SER A 33 5.24 -12.52 -3.00
N LEU A 34 4.91 -11.72 -2.00
CA LEU A 34 5.67 -11.68 -0.75
C LEU A 34 5.58 -13.03 -0.02
N ILE A 35 4.40 -13.60 0.05
CA ILE A 35 4.22 -14.90 0.70
C ILE A 35 5.00 -15.98 -0.03
N LYS A 36 4.94 -15.96 -1.37
CA LYS A 36 5.67 -16.93 -2.17
C LYS A 36 7.17 -16.85 -1.93
N GLN A 37 7.70 -15.64 -1.82
CA GLN A 37 9.12 -15.46 -1.56
C GLN A 37 9.50 -15.95 -0.16
N LEU A 38 8.66 -15.70 0.84
CA LEU A 38 8.89 -16.22 2.18
C LEU A 38 8.88 -17.74 2.19
N ARG A 39 7.92 -18.32 1.49
CA ARG A 39 7.80 -19.79 1.40
C ARG A 39 9.05 -20.38 0.77
N ALA A 40 9.55 -19.76 -0.29
CA ALA A 40 10.75 -20.24 -0.96
C ALA A 40 11.97 -20.22 -0.05
N LYS A 41 11.99 -19.31 0.93
CA LYS A 41 13.07 -19.21 1.89
C LYS A 41 12.85 -20.08 3.11
N GLY A 42 11.74 -20.80 3.18
CA GLY A 42 11.41 -21.58 4.34
C GLY A 42 11.04 -20.74 5.55
N ALA A 43 10.62 -19.50 5.33
CA ALA A 43 10.34 -18.55 6.40
C ALA A 43 8.86 -18.23 6.52
N GLU A 44 8.00 -19.09 6.02
CA GLU A 44 6.55 -18.84 6.08
C GLU A 44 6.03 -19.20 7.48
N THR A 45 6.20 -18.26 8.41
CA THR A 45 5.76 -18.44 9.78
C THR A 45 4.64 -17.46 10.07
N ALA A 46 3.88 -17.76 11.14
CA ALA A 46 2.70 -16.95 11.47
C ALA A 46 3.04 -15.46 11.67
N HIS A 47 4.13 -15.19 12.41
CA HIS A 47 4.46 -13.78 12.66
C HIS A 47 5.00 -13.08 11.43
N PHE A 48 5.67 -13.80 10.53
CA PHE A 48 6.11 -13.18 9.27
C PHE A 48 4.91 -12.88 8.38
N LEU A 49 3.91 -13.75 8.37
CA LEU A 49 2.69 -13.49 7.62
C LEU A 49 1.94 -12.29 8.20
N ASP A 50 1.97 -12.13 9.51
CA ASP A 50 1.37 -10.96 10.16
C ASP A 50 2.08 -9.68 9.75
N ILE A 51 3.40 -9.73 9.64
CA ILE A 51 4.17 -8.57 9.19
C ILE A 51 3.84 -8.21 7.74
N ILE A 52 3.57 -9.23 6.91
CA ILE A 52 3.12 -8.96 5.53
C ILE A 52 1.77 -8.23 5.55
N ASP A 53 0.88 -8.61 6.46
CA ASP A 53 -0.40 -7.90 6.57
C ASP A 53 -0.17 -6.45 6.97
N ASP A 54 0.78 -6.19 7.88
CA ASP A 54 1.14 -4.81 8.22
C ASP A 54 1.67 -4.06 6.99
N TYR A 55 2.48 -4.72 6.19
CA TYR A 55 2.98 -4.13 4.95
C TYR A 55 1.82 -3.72 4.04
N MET A 56 0.82 -4.57 3.93
CA MET A 56 -0.32 -4.27 3.08
C MET A 56 -1.15 -3.11 3.63
N GLU A 57 -1.21 -2.95 4.95
CA GLU A 57 -1.86 -1.78 5.53
C GLU A 57 -1.09 -0.50 5.23
N PHE A 58 0.23 -0.56 5.31
CA PHE A 58 1.04 0.58 4.89
C PHE A 58 0.88 0.88 3.40
N PHE A 59 0.70 -0.15 2.59
CA PHE A 59 0.42 0.05 1.17
C PHE A 59 -0.85 0.87 0.98
N ASP A 60 -1.92 0.55 1.72
CA ASP A 60 -3.15 1.31 1.65
C ASP A 60 -2.93 2.75 2.07
N THR A 61 -2.21 2.96 3.17
CA THR A 61 -1.90 4.30 3.66
C THR A 61 -1.11 5.08 2.62
N LYS A 62 -0.11 4.44 2.00
CA LYS A 62 0.68 5.09 0.96
C LYS A 62 -0.20 5.54 -0.21
N LYS A 63 -1.13 4.69 -0.64
CA LYS A 63 -2.01 5.05 -1.74
C LYS A 63 -2.90 6.22 -1.39
N ALA A 64 -3.41 6.26 -0.14
CA ALA A 64 -4.22 7.38 0.31
C ALA A 64 -3.42 8.67 0.35
N LEU A 65 -2.18 8.60 0.81
CA LEU A 65 -1.31 9.78 0.84
C LEU A 65 -0.98 10.26 -0.57
N GLN A 66 -0.72 9.33 -1.49
CA GLN A 66 -0.46 9.70 -2.88
C GLN A 66 -1.66 10.38 -3.50
N GLU A 67 -2.85 9.91 -3.19
CA GLU A 67 -4.06 10.54 -3.71
C GLU A 67 -4.23 11.94 -3.15
N ASP A 68 -3.97 12.13 -1.86
CA ASP A 68 -4.04 13.45 -1.25
C ASP A 68 -3.04 14.41 -1.87
N ILE A 69 -1.81 13.95 -2.12
CA ILE A 69 -0.79 14.79 -2.75
C ILE A 69 -1.22 15.16 -4.16
N LYS A 70 -1.84 14.21 -4.87
CA LYS A 70 -2.32 14.47 -6.21
C LYS A 70 -3.41 15.54 -6.23
N GLU A 71 -4.29 15.53 -5.21
CA GLU A 71 -5.39 16.48 -5.15
C GLU A 71 -4.95 17.85 -4.65
N ARG A 72 -4.20 17.89 -3.55
CA ARG A 72 -3.84 19.16 -2.92
C ARG A 72 -2.47 19.67 -3.35
N GLY A 73 -1.64 18.81 -3.94
CA GLY A 73 -0.29 19.18 -4.30
C GLY A 73 0.67 19.12 -3.14
N VAL A 74 1.93 19.48 -3.38
CA VAL A 74 2.96 19.46 -2.33
C VAL A 74 2.79 20.63 -1.37
N SER A 75 2.06 21.66 -1.77
CA SER A 75 1.72 22.78 -0.91
C SER A 75 0.35 23.29 -1.35
N TYR A 76 -0.30 24.01 -0.46
CA TYR A 76 -1.64 24.54 -0.73
C TYR A 76 -1.85 25.83 0.03
N LYS A 77 -2.79 26.64 -0.44
CA LYS A 77 -3.12 27.91 0.20
C LYS A 77 -4.27 27.72 1.15
N THR A 78 -4.18 28.38 2.30
CA THR A 78 -5.21 28.34 3.30
C THR A 78 -5.20 29.67 4.06
N LEU A 79 -6.13 29.85 4.97
CA LEU A 79 -6.21 31.08 5.76
C LEU A 79 -5.60 30.82 7.14
N SER A 80 -4.79 31.78 7.58
CA SER A 80 -4.25 31.73 8.94
C SER A 80 -5.36 32.04 9.95
N ALA A 81 -5.04 31.88 11.23
CA ALA A 81 -5.98 32.21 12.31
C ALA A 81 -6.44 33.66 12.24
N ASN A 82 -5.59 34.54 11.70
CA ASN A 82 -5.90 35.97 11.57
C ASN A 82 -6.58 36.32 10.27
N GLY A 83 -6.91 35.33 9.43
CA GLY A 83 -7.61 35.55 8.19
C GLY A 83 -6.73 35.88 7.00
N PHE A 84 -5.42 35.83 7.15
CA PHE A 84 -4.51 36.08 6.03
C PHE A 84 -4.25 34.81 5.24
N GLU A 85 -4.12 34.96 3.93
CA GLU A 85 -3.77 33.83 3.07
C GLU A 85 -2.32 33.42 3.32
N ILE A 86 -2.11 32.13 3.60
CA ILE A 86 -0.77 31.57 3.79
C ILE A 86 -0.65 30.32 2.94
N THR A 87 0.60 29.96 2.62
CA THR A 87 0.89 28.71 1.92
C THR A 87 1.40 27.71 2.93
N LYS A 88 0.77 26.55 2.98
CA LYS A 88 1.19 25.46 3.84
C LYS A 88 1.73 24.31 3.02
N GLN A 89 2.74 23.65 3.56
CA GLN A 89 3.22 22.43 2.94
C GLN A 89 2.26 21.30 3.26
N ASN A 90 2.08 20.40 2.30
CA ASN A 90 1.20 19.26 2.51
C ASN A 90 1.92 18.21 3.34
N GLN A 91 1.42 17.99 4.55
CA GLN A 91 2.01 17.02 5.48
C GLN A 91 2.09 15.63 4.88
N SER A 92 1.19 15.31 3.95
CA SER A 92 1.17 13.99 3.33
C SER A 92 2.48 13.66 2.61
N VAL A 93 3.23 14.67 2.17
CA VAL A 93 4.53 14.43 1.52
C VAL A 93 5.51 13.82 2.50
N LYS A 94 5.60 14.38 3.69
CA LYS A 94 6.48 13.84 4.74
C LYS A 94 5.98 12.49 5.23
N ASP A 95 4.68 12.38 5.39
CA ASP A 95 4.09 11.12 5.86
C ASP A 95 4.36 9.99 4.87
N MET A 96 4.30 10.31 3.57
CA MET A 96 4.56 9.30 2.55
C MET A 96 6.01 8.81 2.61
N VAL A 97 6.95 9.71 2.84
CA VAL A 97 8.35 9.33 2.98
C VAL A 97 8.52 8.39 4.19
N ALA A 98 7.85 8.72 5.30
CA ALA A 98 7.93 7.89 6.51
C ALA A 98 7.33 6.51 6.27
N VAL A 99 6.18 6.45 5.59
CA VAL A 99 5.53 5.18 5.27
C VAL A 99 6.41 4.35 4.34
N GLU A 100 6.99 4.99 3.33
CA GLU A 100 7.86 4.29 2.39
C GLU A 100 9.07 3.69 3.09
N LYS A 101 9.67 4.44 4.01
CA LYS A 101 10.80 3.95 4.80
C LYS A 101 10.39 2.74 5.63
N GLN A 102 9.20 2.80 6.23
CA GLN A 102 8.72 1.70 7.05
C GLN A 102 8.46 0.46 6.20
N MET A 103 7.90 0.63 5.00
CA MET A 103 7.65 -0.49 4.10
C MET A 103 8.96 -1.15 3.69
N LEU A 104 9.98 -0.36 3.35
CA LEU A 104 11.29 -0.91 3.00
C LEU A 104 11.93 -1.62 4.19
N SER A 105 11.73 -1.07 5.40
CA SER A 105 12.25 -1.69 6.60
C SER A 105 11.60 -3.06 6.84
N ILE A 106 10.31 -3.17 6.58
CA ILE A 106 9.60 -4.44 6.70
C ILE A 106 10.17 -5.47 5.73
N LEU A 107 10.37 -5.08 4.47
CA LEU A 107 10.94 -5.99 3.49
C LEU A 107 12.32 -6.47 3.93
N LYS A 108 13.12 -5.56 4.48
CA LYS A 108 14.43 -5.90 4.97
C LYS A 108 14.36 -6.88 6.14
N GLU A 109 13.41 -6.65 7.04
CA GLU A 109 13.23 -7.53 8.20
C GLU A 109 12.83 -8.93 7.75
N LEU A 110 12.03 -9.04 6.69
CA LEU A 110 11.63 -10.32 6.14
C LEU A 110 12.70 -10.94 5.25
N GLY A 111 13.79 -10.22 5.01
CA GLY A 111 14.84 -10.70 4.13
C GLY A 111 14.47 -10.66 2.66
N LEU A 112 13.51 -9.82 2.28
CA LEU A 112 13.03 -9.71 0.92
C LEU A 112 13.48 -8.37 0.35
N THR A 113 14.68 -8.32 -0.17
CA THR A 113 15.21 -7.08 -0.72
C THR A 113 15.04 -7.07 -2.24
N THR A 114 15.02 -5.87 -2.80
CA THR A 114 14.82 -5.71 -4.22
C THR A 114 16.09 -5.98 -5.03
N ASP A 115 17.22 -6.07 -4.35
CA ASP A 115 18.48 -6.34 -5.04
C ASP A 115 18.77 -7.84 -5.13
N GLU A 116 17.81 -8.65 -4.76
CA GLU A 116 17.96 -10.09 -4.82
C GLU A 116 17.03 -10.64 -5.90
N PRO A 117 17.40 -10.52 -7.15
CA PRO A 117 16.53 -11.00 -8.22
C PRO A 117 16.47 -12.51 -8.16
N THR A 118 15.32 -12.98 -7.96
CA THR A 118 15.15 -14.37 -7.92
C THR A 118 15.50 -14.97 -9.23
N GLY A 119 16.22 -15.91 -9.08
CA GLY A 119 16.44 -16.68 -10.21
C GLY A 119 16.85 -15.95 -11.40
N ASN A 120 16.60 -15.21 -11.49
CA ASN A 120 16.96 -14.70 -12.49
C ASN A 120 18.16 -14.64 -12.58
N GLU A 121 18.17 -14.73 -11.78
CA GLU A 121 19.08 -14.88 -11.79
C GLU A 121 19.50 -15.49 -12.70
N VAL A 122 19.34 -15.55 -13.00
CA VAL A 122 19.72 -16.21 -13.63
C VAL A 122 19.89 -16.01 -14.76
N VAL A 123 19.70 -15.97 -14.86
CA VAL A 123 19.87 -15.98 -15.69
C VAL A 123 20.57 -15.50 -16.45
N ASP A 124 20.69 -15.14 -16.33
CA ASP A 124 21.22 -14.73 -16.92
C ASP A 124 22.08 -14.92 -17.46
N GLU A 125 22.19 -15.12 -17.38
CA GLU A 125 22.91 -15.45 -17.72
C GLU A 125 23.06 -15.88 -18.64
N ASP A 126 22.83 -16.07 -18.84
CA ASP A 126 22.92 -16.61 -19.66
C ASP A 126 23.26 -16.25 -20.62
N LEU A 127 23.16 -15.75 -20.47
CA LEU A 127 23.42 -15.53 -21.26
C LEU A 127 24.19 -15.65 -21.78
#